data_433dfc380e5dff5ecdb2c90cecdff5ea
#
_entry.id   433dfc380e5dff5ecdb2c90cecdff5ea
#
_cell.length_a   1.000
_cell.length_b   1.000
_cell.length_c   1.000
_cell.angle_alpha   90.00
_cell.angle_beta   90.00
_cell.angle_gamma   90.00
#
_symmetry.space_group_name_H-M   'P 1'
#
loop_
_entity.id
_entity.type
_entity.pdbx_description
1 polymer ?
#
loop_
_entity_poly.entity_id
_entity_poly.type
_entity_poly.pdbx_seq_one_letter_code
_entity_poly.pdbx_strand_id
1 'polypeptide(L)'
;MPSRREGGRSREPEPHALDAVIWRALTGVQESLAEGDERARRYPAAIAPFAATRDTEPASFRSLLALVSGDDGVALFTTEDVKAPSTFSVIRRASVDQMVLDDVGACAVQPRAPITGLGVADVPEMLALASLTQPGPFGPRTIELGDYIGIRQRDRLVAMVGGRMRLEGFTEISAVCVDPAYRGQGFAVDLVRSLVSRIAARFEIPFLHVFSSNVAAIALYCKLGFTLRRRMRLAVLARAEAGASSGHSKSVEEQRKQR
;
A
#
# COMPACT_ATOMS: atom_id res chain seq x y z
N MET A 1 48.53 13.66 32.96
CA MET A 1 47.10 14.01 32.79
C MET A 1 46.61 13.36 31.51
N PRO A 2 45.85 12.23 31.53
CA PRO A 2 45.32 11.64 30.32
C PRO A 2 44.01 12.33 29.94
N SER A 3 43.97 12.79 28.69
CA SER A 3 42.81 13.36 28.01
C SER A 3 41.66 12.37 27.95
N ARG A 4 40.50 12.76 28.47
CA ARG A 4 39.23 12.04 28.32
C ARG A 4 38.80 12.10 26.85
N ARG A 5 38.74 10.93 26.18
CA ARG A 5 38.06 10.76 24.90
C ARG A 5 36.54 10.84 25.15
N GLU A 6 35.92 11.89 24.66
CA GLU A 6 34.46 11.99 24.58
C GLU A 6 33.93 10.90 23.66
N GLY A 7 33.08 10.04 24.21
CA GLY A 7 32.39 9.00 23.47
C GLY A 7 31.39 9.62 22.47
N GLY A 8 31.73 9.53 21.21
CA GLY A 8 30.79 9.85 20.14
C GLY A 8 29.55 8.97 20.26
N ARG A 9 28.41 9.56 20.62
CA ARG A 9 27.09 8.92 20.45
C ARG A 9 26.92 8.72 18.96
N SER A 10 26.94 7.48 18.51
CA SER A 10 26.49 7.11 17.17
C SER A 10 25.04 7.58 17.03
N ARG A 11 24.81 8.61 16.20
CA ARG A 11 23.46 9.00 15.79
C ARG A 11 22.85 7.77 15.11
N GLU A 12 21.75 7.26 15.67
CA GLU A 12 20.94 6.30 14.95
C GLU A 12 20.55 6.93 13.61
N PRO A 13 20.64 6.19 12.49
CA PRO A 13 20.27 6.74 11.18
C PRO A 13 18.80 7.20 11.22
N GLU A 14 18.54 8.40 10.73
CA GLU A 14 17.18 8.92 10.65
C GLU A 14 16.28 7.93 9.90
N PRO A 15 15.04 7.68 10.37
CA PRO A 15 14.12 6.76 9.72
C PRO A 15 13.86 7.20 8.27
N HIS A 16 13.98 6.28 7.33
CA HIS A 16 13.74 6.57 5.93
C HIS A 16 12.26 6.96 5.71
N ALA A 17 11.98 7.91 4.82
CA ALA A 17 10.61 8.39 4.56
C ALA A 17 9.62 7.26 4.24
N LEU A 18 10.06 6.24 3.49
CA LEU A 18 9.26 5.08 3.12
C LEU A 18 9.02 4.07 4.27
N ASP A 19 9.63 4.24 5.46
CA ASP A 19 9.36 3.38 6.62
C ASP A 19 7.99 3.69 7.25
N ALA A 20 7.50 4.91 7.08
CA ALA A 20 6.18 5.38 7.54
C ALA A 20 5.35 5.93 6.36
N VAL A 21 5.30 5.19 5.26
CA VAL A 21 4.81 5.65 3.96
C VAL A 21 3.39 6.24 4.04
N ILE A 22 2.44 5.56 4.70
CA ILE A 22 1.06 6.04 4.82
C ILE A 22 1.01 7.33 5.66
N TRP A 23 1.70 7.35 6.80
CA TRP A 23 1.76 8.53 7.64
C TRP A 23 2.32 9.75 6.90
N ARG A 24 3.46 9.56 6.21
CA ARG A 24 4.12 10.62 5.44
C ARG A 24 3.26 11.14 4.27
N ALA A 25 2.53 10.26 3.59
CA ALA A 25 1.59 10.67 2.56
C ALA A 25 0.44 11.52 3.14
N LEU A 26 -0.20 11.03 4.24
CA LEU A 26 -1.37 11.66 4.86
C LEU A 26 -1.05 12.91 5.71
N THR A 27 0.22 13.15 6.05
CA THR A 27 0.67 14.38 6.74
C THR A 27 1.45 15.33 5.84
N GLY A 28 1.56 15.00 4.56
CA GLY A 28 2.30 15.77 3.56
C GLY A 28 1.48 15.96 2.28
N VAL A 29 1.98 15.44 1.17
CA VAL A 29 1.44 15.70 -0.19
C VAL A 29 -0.05 15.36 -0.34
N GLN A 30 -0.54 14.35 0.38
CA GLN A 30 -1.95 13.92 0.33
C GLN A 30 -2.74 14.28 1.60
N GLU A 31 -2.30 15.30 2.36
CA GLU A 31 -2.98 15.74 3.59
C GLU A 31 -4.44 16.14 3.34
N SER A 32 -4.74 16.74 2.20
CA SER A 32 -6.11 17.14 1.83
C SER A 32 -7.08 15.97 1.63
N LEU A 33 -6.55 14.75 1.47
CA LEU A 33 -7.33 13.51 1.37
C LEU A 33 -7.44 12.77 2.71
N ALA A 34 -6.85 13.31 3.78
CA ALA A 34 -6.77 12.62 5.07
C ALA A 34 -7.97 12.92 5.96
N GLU A 35 -8.47 11.87 6.62
CA GLU A 35 -9.33 11.97 7.80
C GLU A 35 -8.48 11.68 9.06
N GLY A 36 -8.83 12.32 10.20
CA GLY A 36 -8.18 12.06 11.49
C GLY A 36 -7.53 13.28 12.12
N ASP A 37 -6.58 13.04 13.01
CA ASP A 37 -5.94 14.04 13.86
C ASP A 37 -4.38 13.93 13.82
N GLU A 38 -3.70 14.59 14.77
CA GLU A 38 -2.24 14.53 14.86
C GLU A 38 -1.69 13.19 15.36
N ARG A 39 -2.56 12.22 15.73
CA ARG A 39 -2.18 10.90 16.28
C ARG A 39 -2.47 9.75 15.35
N ALA A 40 -3.57 9.84 14.58
CA ALA A 40 -3.96 8.82 13.61
C ALA A 40 -4.62 9.47 12.41
N ARG A 41 -4.31 8.95 11.22
CA ARG A 41 -4.89 9.39 9.95
C ARG A 41 -5.24 8.20 9.07
N ARG A 42 -6.28 8.37 8.25
CA ARG A 42 -6.69 7.38 7.24
C ARG A 42 -7.09 8.09 5.95
N TYR A 43 -7.09 7.37 4.85
CA TYR A 43 -7.88 7.78 3.68
C TYR A 43 -9.36 7.45 3.91
N PRO A 44 -10.31 8.24 3.36
CA PRO A 44 -11.71 7.82 3.24
C PRO A 44 -11.80 6.41 2.64
N ALA A 45 -12.70 5.57 3.16
CA ALA A 45 -12.82 4.16 2.74
C ALA A 45 -13.06 4.00 1.22
N ALA A 46 -13.79 4.95 0.61
CA ALA A 46 -14.03 4.97 -0.83
C ALA A 46 -12.76 5.24 -1.68
N ILE A 47 -11.72 5.81 -1.08
CA ILE A 47 -10.43 6.07 -1.73
C ILE A 47 -9.49 4.89 -1.54
N ALA A 48 -9.20 4.54 -0.27
CA ALA A 48 -8.32 3.42 0.05
C ALA A 48 -8.47 2.98 1.53
N PRO A 49 -8.26 1.71 1.87
CA PRO A 49 -8.40 1.22 3.24
C PRO A 49 -7.17 1.52 4.12
N PHE A 50 -6.27 2.41 3.70
CA PHE A 50 -5.01 2.63 4.40
C PHE A 50 -5.14 3.64 5.53
N ALA A 51 -4.52 3.30 6.67
CA ALA A 51 -4.40 4.17 7.84
C ALA A 51 -3.00 4.09 8.44
N ALA A 52 -2.66 5.07 9.25
CA ALA A 52 -1.43 5.08 10.03
C ALA A 52 -1.64 5.76 11.37
N THR A 53 -0.85 5.35 12.36
CA THR A 53 -0.66 6.06 13.61
C THR A 53 0.69 6.77 13.60
N ARG A 54 0.79 7.89 14.32
CA ARG A 54 2.05 8.63 14.47
C ARG A 54 3.12 7.79 15.17
N ASP A 55 2.68 7.00 16.15
CA ASP A 55 3.50 6.15 17.00
C ASP A 55 2.68 4.93 17.47
N THR A 56 3.27 4.08 18.31
CA THR A 56 2.62 2.87 18.86
C THR A 56 1.98 3.09 20.23
N GLU A 57 1.83 4.33 20.66
CA GLU A 57 1.27 4.68 21.96
C GLU A 57 -0.24 4.38 22.02
N PRO A 58 -0.78 4.03 23.22
CA PRO A 58 -2.21 3.76 23.38
C PRO A 58 -3.11 4.93 22.93
N ALA A 59 -2.64 6.17 23.04
CA ALA A 59 -3.39 7.34 22.59
C ALA A 59 -3.57 7.35 21.08
N SER A 60 -2.55 7.01 20.31
CA SER A 60 -2.60 6.94 18.84
C SER A 60 -3.55 5.82 18.36
N PHE A 61 -3.57 4.68 19.04
CA PHE A 61 -4.55 3.63 18.75
C PHE A 61 -5.99 4.02 19.12
N ARG A 62 -6.20 4.83 20.17
CA ARG A 62 -7.55 5.38 20.47
C ARG A 62 -8.03 6.32 19.35
N SER A 63 -7.16 7.20 18.86
CA SER A 63 -7.49 8.04 17.70
C SER A 63 -7.79 7.20 16.45
N LEU A 64 -6.99 6.16 16.18
CA LEU A 64 -7.26 5.23 15.07
C LEU A 64 -8.62 4.54 15.22
N LEU A 65 -8.95 4.09 16.44
CA LEU A 65 -10.23 3.42 16.71
C LEU A 65 -11.44 4.32 16.42
N ALA A 66 -11.32 5.62 16.68
CA ALA A 66 -12.37 6.59 16.36
C ALA A 66 -12.60 6.74 14.84
N LEU A 67 -11.60 6.43 14.02
CA LEU A 67 -11.69 6.48 12.56
C LEU A 67 -12.23 5.18 11.94
N VAL A 68 -12.28 4.06 12.69
CA VAL A 68 -12.76 2.76 12.18
C VAL A 68 -14.24 2.62 12.50
N SER A 69 -15.10 2.59 11.50
CA SER A 69 -16.55 2.46 11.61
C SER A 69 -17.03 1.12 11.09
N GLY A 70 -17.98 0.49 11.79
CA GLY A 70 -18.61 -0.76 11.36
C GLY A 70 -17.60 -1.87 11.07
N ASP A 71 -17.85 -2.61 10.00
CA ASP A 71 -17.00 -3.73 9.53
C ASP A 71 -15.82 -3.26 8.67
N ASP A 72 -15.63 -1.95 8.49
CA ASP A 72 -14.54 -1.39 7.70
C ASP A 72 -13.19 -1.66 8.39
N GLY A 73 -12.39 -2.53 7.79
CA GLY A 73 -11.02 -2.75 8.21
C GLY A 73 -10.09 -1.65 7.68
N VAL A 74 -9.06 -1.32 8.46
CA VAL A 74 -7.97 -0.44 8.02
C VAL A 74 -6.67 -1.21 7.87
N ALA A 75 -5.93 -0.93 6.81
CA ALA A 75 -4.66 -1.56 6.49
C ALA A 75 -3.49 -0.65 6.90
N LEU A 76 -2.59 -1.17 7.70
CA LEU A 76 -1.37 -0.50 8.13
C LEU A 76 -0.15 -1.16 7.47
N PHE A 77 0.79 -0.36 6.97
CA PHE A 77 2.14 -0.80 6.59
C PHE A 77 3.14 -0.35 7.65
N THR A 78 3.87 -1.29 8.22
CA THR A 78 4.84 -1.05 9.30
C THR A 78 6.13 -1.81 9.05
N THR A 79 7.21 -1.38 9.64
CA THR A 79 8.51 -2.08 9.56
C THR A 79 8.54 -3.32 10.44
N GLU A 80 7.72 -3.36 11.50
CA GLU A 80 7.61 -4.45 12.46
C GLU A 80 6.14 -4.88 12.63
N ASP A 81 5.92 -6.00 13.30
CA ASP A 81 4.57 -6.49 13.57
C ASP A 81 3.80 -5.57 14.52
N VAL A 82 2.63 -5.13 14.09
CA VAL A 82 1.74 -4.29 14.90
C VAL A 82 1.23 -5.08 16.11
N LYS A 83 1.48 -4.54 17.31
CA LYS A 83 0.88 -5.00 18.57
C LYS A 83 -0.39 -4.18 18.83
N ALA A 84 -1.46 -4.52 18.12
CA ALA A 84 -2.74 -3.81 18.27
C ALA A 84 -3.34 -4.08 19.66
N PRO A 85 -3.92 -3.04 20.33
CA PRO A 85 -4.70 -3.22 21.56
C PRO A 85 -5.89 -4.15 21.34
N SER A 86 -6.42 -4.73 22.44
CA SER A 86 -7.58 -5.65 22.41
C SER A 86 -8.88 -5.01 21.87
N THR A 87 -8.93 -3.70 21.72
CA THR A 87 -10.01 -2.97 21.06
C THR A 87 -10.05 -3.19 19.54
N PHE A 88 -9.01 -3.81 18.97
CA PHE A 88 -8.93 -4.21 17.59
C PHE A 88 -8.86 -5.72 17.44
N SER A 89 -9.54 -6.22 16.43
CA SER A 89 -9.34 -7.57 15.87
C SER A 89 -8.39 -7.47 14.67
N VAL A 90 -7.38 -8.34 14.64
CA VAL A 90 -6.48 -8.45 13.47
C VAL A 90 -7.10 -9.41 12.47
N ILE A 91 -7.66 -8.87 11.38
CA ILE A 91 -8.32 -9.67 10.33
C ILE A 91 -7.29 -10.40 9.47
N ARG A 92 -6.17 -9.71 9.16
CA ARG A 92 -5.16 -10.23 8.25
C ARG A 92 -3.76 -9.73 8.62
N ARG A 93 -2.77 -10.61 8.48
CA ARG A 93 -1.36 -10.27 8.45
C ARG A 93 -0.74 -10.77 7.15
N ALA A 94 0.16 -9.99 6.58
CA ALA A 94 0.93 -10.40 5.41
C ALA A 94 2.29 -9.69 5.39
N SER A 95 3.21 -10.21 4.58
CA SER A 95 4.45 -9.53 4.24
C SER A 95 4.34 -8.93 2.85
N VAL A 96 4.80 -7.71 2.69
CA VAL A 96 4.91 -7.02 1.42
C VAL A 96 6.34 -6.53 1.21
N ASP A 97 6.86 -6.75 0.02
CA ASP A 97 8.17 -6.24 -0.36
C ASP A 97 7.98 -4.81 -0.90
N GLN A 98 8.65 -3.86 -0.27
CA GLN A 98 8.72 -2.49 -0.73
C GLN A 98 9.92 -2.38 -1.66
N MET A 99 9.65 -2.12 -2.93
CA MET A 99 10.68 -2.02 -3.97
C MET A 99 10.79 -0.59 -4.47
N VAL A 100 11.99 -0.14 -4.81
CA VAL A 100 12.29 1.21 -5.31
C VAL A 100 13.03 1.13 -6.63
N LEU A 101 12.92 2.19 -7.44
CA LEU A 101 13.66 2.35 -8.68
C LEU A 101 14.47 3.66 -8.60
N ASP A 102 15.73 3.53 -8.20
CA ASP A 102 16.62 4.70 -8.01
C ASP A 102 17.20 5.21 -9.34
N ASP A 103 17.41 4.33 -10.33
CA ASP A 103 17.89 4.68 -11.65
C ASP A 103 16.79 4.56 -12.70
N VAL A 104 16.25 5.70 -13.11
CA VAL A 104 15.20 5.81 -14.13
C VAL A 104 15.74 5.92 -15.56
N GLY A 105 17.08 5.93 -15.75
CA GLY A 105 17.73 6.22 -17.04
C GLY A 105 17.44 5.23 -18.18
N ALA A 106 16.91 4.05 -17.90
CA ALA A 106 16.65 3.01 -18.90
C ALA A 106 15.18 2.90 -19.36
N CYS A 107 14.29 3.83 -18.98
CA CYS A 107 12.85 3.67 -19.16
C CYS A 107 12.25 4.17 -20.49
N ALA A 108 13.03 4.84 -21.35
CA ALA A 108 12.52 5.37 -22.63
C ALA A 108 12.41 4.27 -23.70
N VAL A 109 11.29 3.56 -23.71
CA VAL A 109 10.95 2.60 -24.77
C VAL A 109 9.61 2.99 -25.37
N GLN A 110 9.49 2.93 -26.72
CA GLN A 110 8.21 3.12 -27.41
C GLN A 110 7.22 2.04 -26.96
N PRO A 111 6.03 2.41 -26.47
CA PRO A 111 5.04 1.45 -26.05
C PRO A 111 4.46 0.69 -27.25
N ARG A 112 4.09 -0.58 -27.05
CA ARG A 112 3.53 -1.47 -28.09
C ARG A 112 2.12 -1.10 -28.51
N ALA A 113 1.41 -0.34 -27.67
CA ALA A 113 0.07 0.15 -27.94
C ALA A 113 -0.09 1.58 -27.41
N PRO A 114 -1.03 2.38 -27.96
CA PRO A 114 -1.31 3.71 -27.45
C PRO A 114 -1.68 3.67 -25.95
N ILE A 115 -1.04 4.55 -25.17
CA ILE A 115 -1.32 4.73 -23.74
C ILE A 115 -2.09 6.04 -23.59
N THR A 116 -3.24 5.98 -22.91
CA THR A 116 -4.11 7.13 -22.66
C THR A 116 -4.18 7.44 -21.16
N GLY A 117 -4.37 8.71 -20.82
CA GLY A 117 -4.76 9.11 -19.46
C GLY A 117 -6.16 8.60 -19.14
N LEU A 118 -6.37 8.14 -17.91
CA LEU A 118 -7.67 7.73 -17.41
C LEU A 118 -8.20 8.79 -16.45
N GLY A 119 -9.50 9.09 -16.55
CA GLY A 119 -10.19 10.09 -15.75
C GLY A 119 -11.41 9.53 -15.02
N VAL A 120 -12.18 10.41 -14.39
CA VAL A 120 -13.37 10.03 -13.60
C VAL A 120 -14.40 9.27 -14.48
N ALA A 121 -14.50 9.60 -15.75
CA ALA A 121 -15.40 8.90 -16.68
C ALA A 121 -15.01 7.41 -16.91
N ASP A 122 -13.73 7.07 -16.71
CA ASP A 122 -13.22 5.70 -16.90
C ASP A 122 -13.38 4.81 -15.66
N VAL A 123 -13.75 5.38 -14.49
CA VAL A 123 -13.84 4.66 -13.21
C VAL A 123 -14.66 3.37 -13.28
N PRO A 124 -15.83 3.31 -13.96
CA PRO A 124 -16.58 2.05 -14.08
C PRO A 124 -15.77 0.93 -14.75
N GLU A 125 -15.02 1.22 -15.82
CA GLU A 125 -14.17 0.23 -16.49
C GLU A 125 -12.94 -0.13 -15.65
N MET A 126 -12.36 0.85 -14.95
CA MET A 126 -11.24 0.62 -14.02
C MET A 126 -11.64 -0.30 -12.88
N LEU A 127 -12.82 -0.12 -12.30
CA LEU A 127 -13.39 -1.01 -11.26
C LEU A 127 -13.62 -2.42 -11.81
N ALA A 128 -14.18 -2.56 -13.00
CA ALA A 128 -14.39 -3.85 -13.63
C ALA A 128 -13.07 -4.59 -13.87
N LEU A 129 -12.05 -3.90 -14.39
CA LEU A 129 -10.72 -4.46 -14.60
C LEU A 129 -10.01 -4.81 -13.28
N ALA A 130 -10.12 -3.97 -12.26
CA ALA A 130 -9.58 -4.25 -10.92
C ALA A 130 -10.28 -5.44 -10.25
N SER A 131 -11.60 -5.57 -10.39
CA SER A 131 -12.35 -6.73 -9.91
C SER A 131 -11.92 -8.03 -10.59
N LEU A 132 -11.65 -7.99 -11.89
CA LEU A 132 -11.19 -9.15 -12.68
C LEU A 132 -9.75 -9.57 -12.32
N THR A 133 -8.88 -8.63 -12.01
CA THR A 133 -7.42 -8.86 -11.88
C THR A 133 -6.91 -8.85 -10.44
N GLN A 134 -7.67 -8.32 -9.49
CA GLN A 134 -7.36 -8.26 -8.05
C GLN A 134 -5.96 -7.68 -7.74
N PRO A 135 -5.62 -6.46 -8.23
CA PRO A 135 -4.29 -5.87 -8.04
C PRO A 135 -4.03 -5.39 -6.59
N GLY A 136 -5.02 -5.44 -5.75
CA GLY A 136 -5.08 -4.88 -4.41
C GLY A 136 -6.30 -3.97 -4.25
N PRO A 137 -6.40 -3.21 -3.16
CA PRO A 137 -7.55 -2.34 -2.92
C PRO A 137 -7.72 -1.31 -4.04
N PHE A 138 -8.90 -1.26 -4.63
CA PHE A 138 -9.31 -0.28 -5.64
C PHE A 138 -10.79 0.05 -5.46
N GLY A 139 -11.10 1.27 -5.09
CA GLY A 139 -12.45 1.77 -4.83
C GLY A 139 -12.88 2.84 -5.83
N PRO A 140 -14.13 3.31 -5.73
CA PRO A 140 -14.72 4.26 -6.69
C PRO A 140 -14.03 5.63 -6.72
N ARG A 141 -13.33 6.01 -5.64
CA ARG A 141 -12.59 7.26 -5.53
C ARG A 141 -11.07 7.07 -5.51
N THR A 142 -10.57 5.85 -5.75
CA THR A 142 -9.12 5.58 -5.76
C THR A 142 -8.37 6.40 -6.82
N ILE A 143 -9.05 6.81 -7.89
CA ILE A 143 -8.50 7.69 -8.93
C ILE A 143 -8.02 9.04 -8.39
N GLU A 144 -8.53 9.50 -7.24
CA GLU A 144 -8.12 10.77 -6.61
C GLU A 144 -6.69 10.72 -6.03
N LEU A 145 -6.10 9.53 -5.89
CA LEU A 145 -4.75 9.38 -5.32
C LEU A 145 -3.63 9.83 -6.26
N GLY A 146 -3.86 9.81 -7.58
CA GLY A 146 -2.83 10.20 -8.54
C GLY A 146 -3.19 9.95 -9.98
N ASP A 147 -2.17 10.03 -10.84
CA ASP A 147 -2.32 9.80 -12.29
C ASP A 147 -2.60 8.33 -12.57
N TYR A 148 -3.59 8.06 -13.41
CA TYR A 148 -3.89 6.75 -13.96
C TYR A 148 -3.74 6.77 -15.48
N ILE A 149 -3.16 5.71 -16.03
CA ILE A 149 -2.99 5.51 -17.48
C ILE A 149 -3.39 4.09 -17.85
N GLY A 150 -3.87 3.93 -19.08
CA GLY A 150 -4.34 2.64 -19.54
C GLY A 150 -4.11 2.40 -21.03
N ILE A 151 -4.34 1.14 -21.44
CA ILE A 151 -4.35 0.68 -22.82
C ILE A 151 -5.75 0.19 -23.12
N ARG A 152 -6.30 0.64 -24.26
CA ARG A 152 -7.60 0.19 -24.78
C ARG A 152 -7.39 -0.70 -26.00
N GLN A 153 -8.24 -1.70 -26.13
CA GLN A 153 -8.38 -2.54 -27.31
C GLN A 153 -9.86 -2.58 -27.71
N ARG A 154 -10.16 -2.15 -28.95
CA ARG A 154 -11.55 -2.04 -29.42
C ARG A 154 -12.43 -1.28 -28.42
N ASP A 155 -11.96 -0.10 -28.00
CA ASP A 155 -12.58 0.82 -27.03
C ASP A 155 -12.74 0.29 -25.58
N ARG A 156 -12.37 -0.96 -25.30
CA ARG A 156 -12.41 -1.53 -23.96
C ARG A 156 -11.06 -1.33 -23.24
N LEU A 157 -11.09 -0.94 -21.97
CA LEU A 157 -9.91 -0.85 -21.11
C LEU A 157 -9.41 -2.28 -20.79
N VAL A 158 -8.20 -2.64 -21.27
CA VAL A 158 -7.62 -3.97 -21.11
C VAL A 158 -6.40 -4.00 -20.19
N ALA A 159 -5.79 -2.85 -19.95
CA ALA A 159 -4.68 -2.73 -18.99
C ALA A 159 -4.65 -1.33 -18.39
N MET A 160 -4.25 -1.23 -17.12
CA MET A 160 -4.07 0.05 -16.43
C MET A 160 -2.92 -0.02 -15.42
N VAL A 161 -2.45 1.15 -15.03
CA VAL A 161 -1.56 1.41 -13.88
C VAL A 161 -1.85 2.78 -13.34
N GLY A 162 -1.60 3.02 -12.06
CA GLY A 162 -1.74 4.34 -11.46
C GLY A 162 -0.82 4.63 -10.30
N GLY A 163 -0.75 5.92 -9.93
CA GLY A 163 -0.12 6.38 -8.70
C GLY A 163 -1.06 6.19 -7.51
N ARG A 164 -0.49 5.85 -6.34
CA ARG A 164 -1.29 5.67 -5.13
C ARG A 164 -0.83 6.58 -4.00
N MET A 165 0.14 6.15 -3.20
CA MET A 165 0.69 6.98 -2.13
C MET A 165 1.75 7.92 -2.68
N ARG A 166 1.57 9.21 -2.45
CA ARG A 166 2.54 10.23 -2.81
C ARG A 166 3.01 10.97 -1.57
N LEU A 167 4.30 11.02 -1.38
CA LEU A 167 4.97 11.74 -0.32
C LEU A 167 6.15 12.50 -0.91
N GLU A 168 6.74 13.41 -0.14
CA GLU A 168 7.84 14.24 -0.63
C GLU A 168 8.97 13.37 -1.22
N GLY A 169 9.29 13.60 -2.50
CA GLY A 169 10.31 12.88 -3.24
C GLY A 169 9.95 11.47 -3.73
N PHE A 170 8.73 10.97 -3.45
CA PHE A 170 8.37 9.59 -3.79
C PHE A 170 6.93 9.46 -4.27
N THR A 171 6.71 8.61 -5.29
CA THR A 171 5.35 8.22 -5.73
C THR A 171 5.25 6.70 -5.88
N GLU A 172 4.21 6.13 -5.29
CA GLU A 172 3.93 4.68 -5.37
C GLU A 172 3.25 4.32 -6.68
N ILE A 173 3.77 3.31 -7.36
CA ILE A 173 3.11 2.64 -8.49
C ILE A 173 2.19 1.55 -7.94
N SER A 174 0.94 1.56 -8.37
CA SER A 174 -0.10 0.64 -7.92
C SER A 174 -1.08 0.30 -9.05
N ALA A 175 -2.05 -0.57 -8.76
CA ALA A 175 -3.12 -0.96 -9.68
C ALA A 175 -2.60 -1.43 -11.06
N VAL A 176 -1.47 -2.15 -11.07
CA VAL A 176 -0.95 -2.77 -12.28
C VAL A 176 -1.86 -3.92 -12.68
N CYS A 177 -2.73 -3.67 -13.63
CA CYS A 177 -3.75 -4.60 -14.12
C CYS A 177 -3.54 -4.90 -15.59
N VAL A 178 -3.69 -6.18 -15.96
CA VAL A 178 -3.83 -6.61 -17.36
C VAL A 178 -4.89 -7.69 -17.41
N ASP A 179 -5.93 -7.47 -18.21
CA ASP A 179 -6.97 -8.47 -18.49
C ASP A 179 -6.31 -9.79 -18.88
N PRO A 180 -6.70 -10.92 -18.27
CA PRO A 180 -6.12 -12.23 -18.54
C PRO A 180 -6.02 -12.59 -20.03
N ALA A 181 -7.00 -12.19 -20.83
CA ALA A 181 -7.02 -12.43 -22.29
C ALA A 181 -5.93 -11.66 -23.06
N TYR A 182 -5.33 -10.64 -22.44
CA TYR A 182 -4.32 -9.76 -23.05
C TYR A 182 -2.95 -9.85 -22.38
N ARG A 183 -2.76 -10.84 -21.49
CA ARG A 183 -1.45 -11.11 -20.86
C ARG A 183 -0.42 -11.60 -21.89
N GLY A 184 0.86 -11.49 -21.55
CA GLY A 184 1.96 -11.90 -22.43
C GLY A 184 2.32 -10.91 -23.53
N GLN A 185 1.53 -9.85 -23.75
CA GLN A 185 1.75 -8.85 -24.79
C GLN A 185 2.66 -7.67 -24.35
N GLY A 186 3.15 -7.68 -23.12
CA GLY A 186 4.06 -6.65 -22.60
C GLY A 186 3.37 -5.38 -22.07
N PHE A 187 2.03 -5.30 -22.03
CA PHE A 187 1.30 -4.10 -21.63
C PHE A 187 1.64 -3.62 -20.22
N ALA A 188 1.84 -4.52 -19.25
CA ALA A 188 2.27 -4.13 -17.91
C ALA A 188 3.63 -3.44 -17.91
N VAL A 189 4.57 -3.93 -18.71
CA VAL A 189 5.91 -3.32 -18.86
C VAL A 189 5.80 -1.93 -19.41
N ASP A 190 5.04 -1.75 -20.50
CA ASP A 190 4.90 -0.46 -21.19
C ASP A 190 4.22 0.57 -20.29
N LEU A 191 3.17 0.17 -19.56
CA LEU A 191 2.45 1.02 -18.62
C LEU A 191 3.33 1.44 -17.43
N VAL A 192 4.02 0.49 -16.80
CA VAL A 192 4.91 0.80 -15.66
C VAL A 192 6.02 1.75 -16.11
N ARG A 193 6.68 1.51 -17.24
CA ARG A 193 7.70 2.40 -17.79
C ARG A 193 7.17 3.81 -18.08
N SER A 194 5.97 3.90 -18.68
CA SER A 194 5.34 5.18 -18.95
C SER A 194 5.05 5.95 -17.67
N LEU A 195 4.53 5.27 -16.61
CA LEU A 195 4.28 5.93 -15.34
C LEU A 195 5.57 6.31 -14.61
N VAL A 196 6.60 5.45 -14.64
CA VAL A 196 7.96 5.75 -14.14
C VAL A 196 8.50 7.04 -14.77
N SER A 197 8.39 7.18 -16.09
CA SER A 197 8.84 8.40 -16.78
C SER A 197 8.09 9.65 -16.32
N ARG A 198 6.79 9.55 -16.06
CA ARG A 198 5.98 10.66 -15.51
C ARG A 198 6.36 11.02 -14.08
N ILE A 199 6.65 10.01 -13.24
CA ILE A 199 7.11 10.22 -11.86
C ILE A 199 8.47 10.89 -11.85
N ALA A 200 9.42 10.39 -12.66
CA ALA A 200 10.75 10.96 -12.79
C ALA A 200 10.76 12.40 -13.30
N ALA A 201 9.84 12.74 -14.21
CA ALA A 201 9.69 14.12 -14.70
C ALA A 201 9.28 15.12 -13.60
N ARG A 202 8.79 14.64 -12.44
CA ARG A 202 8.51 15.43 -11.24
C ARG A 202 9.65 15.39 -10.22
N PHE A 203 10.80 14.81 -10.58
CA PHE A 203 11.94 14.57 -9.68
C PHE A 203 11.59 13.71 -8.46
N GLU A 204 10.66 12.77 -8.64
CA GLU A 204 10.24 11.81 -7.61
C GLU A 204 10.78 10.42 -7.93
N ILE A 205 11.04 9.64 -6.89
CA ILE A 205 11.51 8.25 -6.99
C ILE A 205 10.29 7.33 -7.01
N PRO A 206 10.12 6.50 -8.06
CA PRO A 206 9.08 5.50 -8.11
C PRO A 206 9.34 4.38 -7.10
N PHE A 207 8.33 3.99 -6.35
CA PHE A 207 8.37 2.82 -5.50
C PHE A 207 7.08 2.01 -5.64
N LEU A 208 7.04 0.81 -5.07
CA LEU A 208 5.83 -0.02 -5.04
C LEU A 208 5.84 -0.96 -3.84
N HIS A 209 4.65 -1.48 -3.50
CA HIS A 209 4.50 -2.61 -2.59
C HIS A 209 3.91 -3.79 -3.35
N VAL A 210 4.50 -4.96 -3.15
CA VAL A 210 4.05 -6.22 -3.72
C VAL A 210 4.02 -7.29 -2.63
N PHE A 211 2.99 -8.14 -2.59
CA PHE A 211 3.00 -9.27 -1.65
C PHE A 211 4.26 -10.11 -1.87
N SER A 212 4.99 -10.42 -0.79
CA SER A 212 6.24 -11.21 -0.86
C SER A 212 6.03 -12.60 -1.47
N SER A 213 4.79 -13.09 -1.50
CA SER A 213 4.39 -14.34 -2.16
C SER A 213 4.16 -14.21 -3.67
N ASN A 214 4.06 -12.98 -4.21
CA ASN A 214 3.79 -12.76 -5.64
C ASN A 214 5.08 -12.75 -6.46
N VAL A 215 5.70 -13.94 -6.59
CA VAL A 215 6.98 -14.14 -7.25
C VAL A 215 6.97 -13.63 -8.71
N ALA A 216 5.84 -13.81 -9.42
CA ALA A 216 5.72 -13.37 -10.81
C ALA A 216 5.79 -11.84 -10.96
N ALA A 217 5.09 -11.10 -10.08
CA ALA A 217 5.13 -9.65 -10.08
C ALA A 217 6.52 -9.13 -9.64
N ILE A 218 7.13 -9.75 -8.61
CA ILE A 218 8.49 -9.39 -8.17
C ILE A 218 9.48 -9.56 -9.33
N ALA A 219 9.43 -10.70 -10.05
CA ALA A 219 10.30 -10.94 -11.19
C ALA A 219 10.10 -9.90 -12.33
N LEU A 220 8.86 -9.45 -12.55
CA LEU A 220 8.56 -8.36 -13.48
C LEU A 220 9.22 -7.05 -13.04
N TYR A 221 9.05 -6.66 -11.77
CA TYR A 221 9.60 -5.41 -11.25
C TYR A 221 11.13 -5.42 -11.21
N CYS A 222 11.76 -6.55 -10.86
CA CYS A 222 13.21 -6.70 -10.94
C CYS A 222 13.73 -6.52 -12.39
N LYS A 223 13.03 -7.08 -13.40
CA LYS A 223 13.38 -6.86 -14.82
C LYS A 223 13.20 -5.40 -15.26
N LEU A 224 12.37 -4.63 -14.58
CA LEU A 224 12.20 -3.19 -14.81
C LEU A 224 13.19 -2.34 -14.03
N GLY A 225 14.10 -2.95 -13.25
CA GLY A 225 15.15 -2.26 -12.49
C GLY A 225 14.78 -1.95 -11.04
N PHE A 226 13.58 -2.33 -10.58
CA PHE A 226 13.23 -2.15 -9.18
C PHE A 226 14.04 -3.08 -8.29
N THR A 227 14.51 -2.57 -7.16
CA THR A 227 15.25 -3.32 -6.14
C THR A 227 14.47 -3.40 -4.85
N LEU A 228 14.64 -4.49 -4.11
CA LEU A 228 14.04 -4.63 -2.79
C LEU A 228 14.70 -3.65 -1.81
N ARG A 229 13.94 -2.66 -1.32
CA ARG A 229 14.41 -1.78 -0.26
C ARG A 229 14.22 -2.40 1.13
N ARG A 230 13.00 -2.85 1.42
CA ARG A 230 12.63 -3.41 2.73
C ARG A 230 11.42 -4.32 2.63
N ARG A 231 11.39 -5.35 3.48
CA ARG A 231 10.16 -6.11 3.72
C ARG A 231 9.35 -5.44 4.79
N MET A 232 8.11 -5.07 4.46
CA MET A 232 7.17 -4.43 5.36
C MET A 232 6.14 -5.43 5.88
N ARG A 233 5.53 -5.11 7.02
CA ARG A 233 4.40 -5.85 7.59
C ARG A 233 3.11 -5.15 7.22
N LEU A 234 2.16 -5.91 6.68
CA LEU A 234 0.79 -5.49 6.48
C LEU A 234 -0.07 -6.07 7.59
N ALA A 235 -0.79 -5.23 8.32
CA ALA A 235 -1.84 -5.65 9.24
C ALA A 235 -3.16 -5.00 8.84
N VAL A 236 -4.22 -5.80 8.72
CA VAL A 236 -5.59 -5.29 8.57
C VAL A 236 -6.27 -5.40 9.92
N LEU A 237 -6.70 -4.26 10.43
CA LEU A 237 -7.34 -4.12 11.74
C LEU A 237 -8.80 -3.72 11.55
N ALA A 238 -9.68 -4.35 12.32
CA ALA A 238 -11.07 -3.90 12.48
C ALA A 238 -11.37 -3.64 13.95
N ARG A 239 -12.47 -2.96 14.24
CA ARG A 239 -12.97 -2.80 15.59
C ARG A 239 -13.29 -4.20 16.17
N ALA A 240 -12.82 -4.51 17.37
CA ALA A 240 -13.23 -5.74 18.05
C ALA A 240 -14.72 -5.69 18.40
N GLU A 241 -15.45 -6.77 18.18
CA GLU A 241 -16.84 -6.88 18.62
C GLU A 241 -16.93 -6.80 20.15
N ALA A 242 -17.85 -5.99 20.66
CA ALA A 242 -18.14 -5.93 22.08
C ALA A 242 -18.82 -7.23 22.50
N GLY A 243 -18.05 -8.22 22.98
CA GLY A 243 -18.61 -9.50 23.46
C GLY A 243 -17.80 -10.76 23.21
N ALA A 244 -16.69 -10.71 22.47
CA ALA A 244 -15.84 -11.89 22.26
C ALA A 244 -14.82 -12.11 23.40
N SER A 245 -15.19 -11.85 24.66
CA SER A 245 -14.39 -12.21 25.82
C SER A 245 -14.83 -13.55 26.38
N SER A 246 -13.95 -14.57 26.24
CA SER A 246 -13.91 -15.84 27.03
C SER A 246 -15.12 -16.77 26.94
N GLY A 247 -15.34 -17.47 25.84
CA GLY A 247 -16.30 -18.53 25.69
C GLY A 247 -15.79 -19.81 25.02
N HIS A 248 -14.52 -20.19 25.20
CA HIS A 248 -14.01 -21.45 24.66
C HIS A 248 -12.98 -22.11 25.59
N SER A 249 -13.42 -22.49 26.76
CA SER A 249 -12.64 -23.43 27.59
C SER A 249 -13.51 -24.14 28.67
N LYS A 250 -14.66 -24.68 28.29
CA LYS A 250 -15.41 -25.61 29.17
C LYS A 250 -16.36 -26.52 28.39
N SER A 251 -15.91 -27.27 27.41
CA SER A 251 -16.75 -28.34 26.83
C SER A 251 -16.01 -29.56 26.29
N VAL A 252 -14.72 -29.74 26.63
CA VAL A 252 -13.98 -30.96 26.22
C VAL A 252 -13.78 -31.94 27.35
N GLU A 253 -14.05 -31.58 28.62
CA GLU A 253 -13.81 -32.45 29.77
C GLU A 253 -15.07 -33.22 30.27
N GLU A 254 -16.25 -32.83 29.80
CA GLU A 254 -17.50 -33.47 30.25
C GLU A 254 -17.97 -34.61 29.35
N GLN A 255 -17.42 -34.83 28.18
CA GLN A 255 -17.74 -35.94 27.27
C GLN A 255 -16.85 -37.18 27.47
N ARG A 256 -15.89 -37.17 28.38
CA ARG A 256 -15.02 -38.33 28.71
C ARG A 256 -15.51 -39.18 29.92
N LYS A 257 -16.60 -38.83 30.54
CA LYS A 257 -17.14 -39.59 31.73
C LYS A 257 -18.42 -40.37 31.47
N GLN A 258 -18.84 -40.49 30.20
CA GLN A 258 -20.01 -41.34 29.85
C GLN A 258 -19.70 -42.23 28.64
N ARG A 259 -18.64 -43.04 28.75
CA ARG A 259 -18.48 -44.33 28.03
C ARG A 259 -17.66 -45.28 28.87
#